data_5013d5353506aeb27c790fc32643f6a6
#
_entry.id   5013d5353506aeb27c790fc32643f6a6
#
_cell.length_a   1.000
_cell.length_b   1.000
_cell.length_c   1.000
_cell.angle_alpha   90.00
_cell.angle_beta   90.00
_cell.angle_gamma   90.00
#
_symmetry.space_group_name_H-M   'P 1'
#
loop_
_entity.id
_entity.type
_entity.pdbx_description
1 polymer ?
#
loop_
_entity_poly.entity_id
_entity_poly.type
_entity_poly.pdbx_seq_one_letter_code
_entity_poly.pdbx_strand_id
1 'polypeptide(L)'
;MNRLLWMSVILSVMLSCHMQKTKAIEGAKAEMKAQKNAEDDKWEINVLDPQYDTYINSVAKSINMYSDDWLRARNIILVADWNSRYYSGRNPNFYEVPINYDPRENYGIEFNYRMYQFFAYLNWKYGARFQGLSAADMTI
;
A
#
# COMPACT_ATOMS: atom_id res chain seq x y z
N MET A 1 17.94 -20.26 -57.58
CA MET A 1 16.90 -19.25 -57.30
C MET A 1 15.97 -19.90 -56.30
N ASN A 2 15.88 -19.43 -55.06
CA ASN A 2 14.94 -19.71 -53.94
C ASN A 2 15.60 -19.87 -52.56
N ARG A 3 16.70 -19.14 -52.31
CA ARG A 3 17.30 -19.10 -50.97
C ARG A 3 17.16 -17.74 -50.26
N LEU A 4 16.47 -16.76 -50.87
CA LEU A 4 16.34 -15.38 -50.37
C LEU A 4 14.97 -15.03 -49.77
N LEU A 5 14.02 -15.96 -49.74
CA LEU A 5 12.65 -15.72 -49.27
C LEU A 5 12.36 -16.25 -47.84
N TRP A 6 13.34 -16.87 -47.18
CA TRP A 6 13.15 -17.43 -45.83
C TRP A 6 13.77 -16.63 -44.70
N MET A 7 14.41 -15.52 -44.97
CA MET A 7 15.02 -14.67 -43.93
C MET A 7 14.19 -13.46 -43.49
N SER A 8 13.02 -13.24 -44.06
CA SER A 8 12.20 -12.05 -43.71
C SER A 8 11.03 -12.36 -42.76
N VAL A 9 10.84 -13.58 -42.28
CA VAL A 9 9.73 -13.96 -41.39
C VAL A 9 10.11 -14.08 -39.91
N ILE A 10 11.42 -14.07 -39.58
CA ILE A 10 11.87 -14.30 -38.19
C ILE A 10 12.05 -13.01 -37.38
N LEU A 11 11.86 -11.83 -37.96
CA LEU A 11 12.12 -10.56 -37.25
C LEU A 11 10.86 -9.83 -36.76
N SER A 12 9.71 -10.47 -36.71
CA SER A 12 8.45 -9.81 -36.30
C SER A 12 7.86 -10.29 -34.98
N VAL A 13 8.55 -11.09 -34.15
CA VAL A 13 7.96 -11.72 -32.95
C VAL A 13 8.54 -11.20 -31.64
N MET A 14 9.40 -10.20 -31.64
CA MET A 14 10.06 -9.74 -30.41
C MET A 14 9.66 -8.34 -29.97
N LEU A 15 8.40 -7.91 -30.13
CA LEU A 15 7.92 -6.68 -29.47
C LEU A 15 6.52 -6.87 -28.89
N SER A 16 6.30 -7.97 -28.18
CA SER A 16 5.25 -8.01 -27.16
C SER A 16 5.81 -7.39 -25.88
N CYS A 17 5.98 -6.07 -25.86
CA CYS A 17 6.00 -5.35 -24.62
C CYS A 17 4.68 -5.66 -23.90
N HIS A 18 4.74 -6.53 -22.90
CA HIS A 18 3.72 -6.64 -21.88
C HIS A 18 3.69 -5.30 -21.13
N MET A 19 2.96 -4.35 -21.68
CA MET A 19 2.40 -3.26 -20.87
C MET A 19 1.43 -3.92 -19.90
N GLN A 20 1.94 -4.30 -18.72
CA GLN A 20 1.08 -4.46 -17.57
C GLN A 20 0.34 -3.13 -17.43
N LYS A 21 -0.92 -3.12 -17.82
CA LYS A 21 -1.86 -2.07 -17.45
C LYS A 21 -1.83 -1.99 -15.93
N THR A 22 -1.07 -1.06 -15.38
CA THR A 22 -1.35 -0.55 -14.05
C THR A 22 -2.79 -0.09 -14.11
N LYS A 23 -3.69 -0.84 -13.45
CA LYS A 23 -5.06 -0.38 -13.21
C LYS A 23 -4.92 1.02 -12.66
N ALA A 24 -5.37 2.00 -13.43
CA ALA A 24 -5.46 3.37 -12.95
C ALA A 24 -6.28 3.32 -11.66
N ILE A 25 -5.71 3.83 -10.57
CA ILE A 25 -6.39 3.96 -9.28
C ILE A 25 -7.30 5.18 -9.42
N GLU A 26 -8.26 5.12 -10.36
CA GLU A 26 -9.23 6.17 -10.60
C GLU A 26 -10.35 6.05 -9.56
N GLY A 27 -10.55 7.13 -8.79
CA GLY A 27 -11.66 7.26 -7.85
C GLY A 27 -11.44 6.65 -6.46
N ALA A 28 -10.26 6.13 -6.17
CA ALA A 28 -9.92 5.64 -4.83
C ALA A 28 -9.51 6.81 -3.94
N LYS A 29 -10.29 7.05 -2.89
CA LYS A 29 -9.90 7.95 -1.80
C LYS A 29 -9.38 7.11 -0.64
N ALA A 30 -8.09 7.18 -0.39
CA ALA A 30 -7.48 6.57 0.77
C ALA A 30 -7.15 7.67 1.76
N GLU A 31 -8.05 7.92 2.70
CA GLU A 31 -7.83 8.86 3.78
C GLU A 31 -7.73 8.12 5.10
N MET A 32 -6.64 8.35 5.82
CA MET A 32 -6.40 7.85 7.15
C MET A 32 -6.11 9.03 8.07
N LYS A 33 -6.80 9.09 9.20
CA LYS A 33 -6.57 10.09 10.25
C LYS A 33 -6.13 9.40 11.53
N ALA A 34 -4.97 9.78 12.03
CA ALA A 34 -4.54 9.46 13.37
C ALA A 34 -5.12 10.52 14.32
N GLN A 35 -5.79 10.09 15.36
CA GLN A 35 -6.29 10.97 16.40
C GLN A 35 -6.09 10.36 17.78
N LYS A 36 -5.87 11.20 18.77
CA LYS A 36 -5.80 10.78 20.15
C LYS A 36 -7.20 10.83 20.76
N ASN A 37 -7.65 9.73 21.32
CA ASN A 37 -8.93 9.67 22.00
C ASN A 37 -8.83 10.46 23.31
N ALA A 38 -9.77 11.39 23.54
CA ALA A 38 -9.77 12.27 24.72
C ALA A 38 -10.18 11.55 26.01
N GLU A 39 -10.85 10.39 25.92
CA GLU A 39 -11.36 9.67 27.10
C GLU A 39 -10.32 8.72 27.71
N ASP A 40 -9.53 8.03 26.90
CA ASP A 40 -8.58 7.02 27.37
C ASP A 40 -7.13 7.30 26.97
N ASP A 41 -6.86 8.45 26.38
CA ASP A 41 -5.52 8.91 25.93
C ASP A 41 -4.84 7.97 24.91
N LYS A 42 -5.62 7.12 24.24
CA LYS A 42 -5.11 6.19 23.23
C LYS A 42 -5.14 6.79 21.84
N TRP A 43 -4.20 6.34 21.02
CA TRP A 43 -4.17 6.67 19.61
C TRP A 43 -5.09 5.75 18.80
N GLU A 44 -5.90 6.36 17.93
CA GLU A 44 -6.80 5.65 17.02
C GLU A 44 -6.53 6.02 15.58
N ILE A 45 -6.77 5.07 14.68
CA ILE A 45 -6.76 5.29 13.24
C ILE A 45 -8.18 5.19 12.71
N ASN A 46 -8.62 6.24 12.06
CA ASN A 46 -9.86 6.24 11.32
C ASN A 46 -9.56 6.19 9.82
N VAL A 47 -10.01 5.11 9.17
CA VAL A 47 -9.93 4.94 7.70
C VAL A 47 -11.32 5.16 7.15
N LEU A 48 -11.47 6.14 6.25
CA LEU A 48 -12.78 6.55 5.73
C LEU A 48 -13.40 5.57 4.73
N ASP A 49 -12.74 4.46 4.43
CA ASP A 49 -13.25 3.43 3.54
C ASP A 49 -14.00 2.35 4.33
N PRO A 50 -15.34 2.17 4.14
CA PRO A 50 -16.12 1.20 4.89
C PRO A 50 -15.67 -0.26 4.70
N GLN A 51 -14.98 -0.58 3.60
CA GLN A 51 -14.47 -1.92 3.35
C GLN A 51 -13.22 -2.24 4.17
N TYR A 52 -12.58 -1.24 4.76
CA TYR A 52 -11.39 -1.45 5.58
C TYR A 52 -11.68 -2.31 6.83
N ASP A 53 -12.78 -2.05 7.52
CA ASP A 53 -13.14 -2.86 8.69
C ASP A 53 -13.53 -4.30 8.28
N THR A 54 -14.15 -4.47 7.12
CA THR A 54 -14.39 -5.81 6.57
C THR A 54 -13.09 -6.53 6.26
N TYR A 55 -12.11 -5.82 5.67
CA TYR A 55 -10.78 -6.37 5.42
C TYR A 55 -10.07 -6.78 6.72
N ILE A 56 -10.07 -5.93 7.73
CA ILE A 56 -9.46 -6.22 9.04
C ILE A 56 -10.05 -7.49 9.67
N ASN A 57 -11.36 -7.67 9.58
CA ASN A 57 -12.05 -8.79 10.23
C ASN A 57 -12.03 -10.11 9.43
N SER A 58 -11.78 -10.04 8.11
CA SER A 58 -11.95 -11.22 7.23
C SER A 58 -10.71 -11.62 6.45
N VAL A 59 -9.79 -10.70 6.18
CA VAL A 59 -8.64 -10.91 5.29
C VAL A 59 -7.31 -10.70 6.01
N ALA A 60 -7.22 -9.66 6.84
CA ALA A 60 -5.98 -9.31 7.54
C ALA A 60 -5.53 -10.43 8.47
N LYS A 61 -4.22 -10.63 8.56
CA LYS A 61 -3.65 -11.54 9.56
C LYS A 61 -3.86 -10.99 10.96
N SER A 62 -4.07 -11.88 11.92
CA SER A 62 -4.28 -11.53 13.33
C SER A 62 -3.13 -10.65 13.86
N ILE A 63 -3.47 -9.68 14.70
CA ILE A 63 -2.51 -8.82 15.41
C ILE A 63 -1.44 -9.62 16.18
N ASN A 64 -1.82 -10.81 16.69
CA ASN A 64 -0.91 -11.70 17.41
C ASN A 64 0.25 -12.26 16.55
N MET A 65 0.20 -12.07 15.25
CA MET A 65 1.27 -12.47 14.32
C MET A 65 2.41 -11.45 14.25
N TYR A 66 2.30 -10.32 14.94
CA TYR A 66 3.23 -9.21 14.86
C TYR A 66 3.69 -8.77 16.25
N SER A 67 4.91 -8.24 16.34
CA SER A 67 5.35 -7.46 17.50
C SER A 67 5.21 -5.95 17.24
N ASP A 68 5.03 -5.16 18.29
CA ASP A 68 4.95 -3.71 18.18
C ASP A 68 6.20 -3.11 17.52
N ASP A 69 7.38 -3.54 17.92
CA ASP A 69 8.65 -3.07 17.35
C ASP A 69 8.76 -3.38 15.85
N TRP A 70 8.33 -4.56 15.42
CA TRP A 70 8.31 -4.92 14.01
C TRP A 70 7.36 -4.02 13.21
N LEU A 71 6.14 -3.80 13.74
CA LEU A 71 5.14 -2.93 13.11
C LEU A 71 5.65 -1.49 13.01
N ARG A 72 6.23 -0.95 14.08
CA ARG A 72 6.82 0.39 14.10
C ARG A 72 7.89 0.55 13.03
N ALA A 73 8.83 -0.38 12.96
CA ALA A 73 9.90 -0.35 11.94
C ALA A 73 9.33 -0.35 10.51
N ARG A 74 8.27 -1.13 10.26
CA ARG A 74 7.61 -1.17 8.95
C ARG A 74 6.83 0.11 8.66
N ASN A 75 6.10 0.63 9.64
CA ASN A 75 5.32 1.85 9.48
C ASN A 75 6.18 3.06 9.14
N ILE A 76 7.38 3.18 9.70
CA ILE A 76 8.33 4.24 9.33
C ILE A 76 8.61 4.21 7.82
N ILE A 77 8.88 3.04 7.24
CA ILE A 77 9.19 2.89 5.82
C ILE A 77 7.95 3.15 4.96
N LEU A 78 6.80 2.61 5.37
CA LEU A 78 5.53 2.73 4.66
C LEU A 78 5.06 4.19 4.59
N VAL A 79 5.13 4.91 5.71
CA VAL A 79 4.78 6.33 5.79
C VAL A 79 5.76 7.18 4.96
N ALA A 80 7.05 6.87 5.00
CA ALA A 80 8.04 7.57 4.18
C ALA A 80 7.76 7.39 2.68
N ASP A 81 7.43 6.17 2.23
CA ASP A 81 7.05 5.89 0.84
C ASP A 81 5.76 6.63 0.44
N TRP A 82 4.72 6.60 1.29
CA TRP A 82 3.49 7.35 1.09
C TRP A 82 3.75 8.85 0.92
N ASN A 83 4.45 9.44 1.87
CA ASN A 83 4.73 10.87 1.88
C ASN A 83 5.61 11.30 0.70
N SER A 84 6.56 10.46 0.28
CA SER A 84 7.34 10.70 -0.93
C SER A 84 6.44 10.77 -2.18
N ARG A 85 5.44 9.92 -2.29
CA ARG A 85 4.48 9.94 -3.40
C ARG A 85 3.57 11.16 -3.34
N TYR A 86 3.10 11.52 -2.16
CA TYR A 86 2.32 12.74 -1.95
C TYR A 86 3.09 13.99 -2.40
N TYR A 87 4.31 14.20 -1.87
CA TYR A 87 5.09 15.40 -2.18
C TYR A 87 5.61 15.45 -3.62
N SER A 88 5.76 14.31 -4.28
CA SER A 88 6.09 14.25 -5.71
C SER A 88 4.90 14.49 -6.64
N GLY A 89 3.69 14.66 -6.10
CA GLY A 89 2.46 14.81 -6.89
C GLY A 89 2.04 13.54 -7.65
N ARG A 90 2.52 12.38 -7.23
CA ARG A 90 2.17 11.11 -7.85
C ARG A 90 0.74 10.71 -7.49
N ASN A 91 -0.12 10.54 -8.49
CA ASN A 91 -1.55 10.20 -8.32
C ASN A 91 -2.23 11.06 -7.22
N PRO A 92 -2.34 12.39 -7.41
CA PRO A 92 -2.75 13.33 -6.35
C PRO A 92 -4.15 13.03 -5.80
N ASN A 93 -5.01 12.40 -6.59
CA ASN A 93 -6.34 11.97 -6.14
C ASN A 93 -6.32 10.73 -5.23
N PHE A 94 -5.19 10.01 -5.18
CA PHE A 94 -5.02 8.84 -4.32
C PHE A 94 -4.20 9.18 -3.07
N TYR A 95 -3.09 9.91 -3.24
CA TYR A 95 -2.25 10.39 -2.14
C TYR A 95 -2.67 11.83 -1.80
N GLU A 96 -3.88 12.01 -1.24
CA GLU A 96 -4.46 13.34 -1.06
C GLU A 96 -3.83 14.12 0.11
N VAL A 97 -3.40 13.42 1.16
CA VAL A 97 -2.84 14.04 2.37
C VAL A 97 -1.59 13.28 2.82
N PRO A 98 -0.59 13.98 3.39
CA PRO A 98 0.55 13.31 4.00
C PRO A 98 0.13 12.65 5.32
N ILE A 99 0.79 11.55 5.66
CA ILE A 99 0.59 10.86 6.93
C ILE A 99 1.58 11.44 7.94
N ASN A 100 1.07 11.93 9.08
CA ASN A 100 1.90 12.35 10.19
C ASN A 100 2.10 11.17 11.16
N TYR A 101 3.33 10.69 11.24
CA TYR A 101 3.74 9.59 12.13
C TYR A 101 5.10 9.94 12.75
N ASP A 102 5.14 10.12 14.07
CA ASP A 102 6.39 10.37 14.81
C ASP A 102 6.91 9.04 15.38
N PRO A 103 8.06 8.52 14.91
CA PRO A 103 8.62 7.27 15.42
C PRO A 103 8.96 7.28 16.91
N ARG A 104 9.03 8.44 17.55
CA ARG A 104 9.32 8.61 18.99
C ARG A 104 8.08 8.49 19.86
N GLU A 105 6.90 8.65 19.25
CA GLU A 105 5.62 8.56 19.95
C GLU A 105 5.28 7.09 20.22
N ASN A 106 4.74 6.83 21.41
CA ASN A 106 4.22 5.51 21.75
C ASN A 106 2.75 5.39 21.37
N TYR A 107 2.50 4.90 20.17
CA TYR A 107 1.14 4.71 19.67
C TYR A 107 0.46 3.45 20.20
N GLY A 108 1.24 2.45 20.62
CA GLY A 108 0.76 1.12 21.00
C GLY A 108 0.52 0.18 19.82
N ILE A 109 0.48 -1.13 20.13
CA ILE A 109 0.45 -2.19 19.11
C ILE A 109 -0.83 -2.13 18.24
N GLU A 110 -1.98 -1.78 18.81
CA GLU A 110 -3.24 -1.71 18.06
C GLU A 110 -3.21 -0.63 16.97
N PHE A 111 -2.69 0.56 17.32
CA PHE A 111 -2.51 1.64 16.35
C PHE A 111 -1.51 1.23 15.28
N ASN A 112 -0.33 0.72 15.67
CA ASN A 112 0.70 0.33 14.73
C ASN A 112 0.24 -0.81 13.81
N TYR A 113 -0.56 -1.74 14.32
CA TYR A 113 -1.18 -2.80 13.54
C TYR A 113 -2.18 -2.24 12.53
N ARG A 114 -3.12 -1.40 12.93
CA ARG A 114 -4.11 -0.82 12.03
C ARG A 114 -3.45 0.04 10.94
N MET A 115 -2.39 0.79 11.28
CA MET A 115 -1.61 1.54 10.30
C MET A 115 -0.95 0.62 9.27
N TYR A 116 -0.29 -0.43 9.71
CA TYR A 116 0.32 -1.41 8.83
C TYR A 116 -0.72 -2.07 7.91
N GLN A 117 -1.85 -2.47 8.48
CA GLN A 117 -2.93 -3.08 7.73
C GLN A 117 -3.62 -2.12 6.76
N PHE A 118 -3.59 -0.82 7.00
CA PHE A 118 -4.04 0.16 6.02
C PHE A 118 -3.26 0.05 4.71
N PHE A 119 -1.95 -0.05 4.76
CA PHE A 119 -1.13 -0.24 3.56
C PHE A 119 -1.34 -1.60 2.91
N ALA A 120 -1.51 -2.66 3.70
CA ALA A 120 -1.84 -3.98 3.20
C ALA A 120 -3.22 -4.00 2.52
N TYR A 121 -4.19 -3.31 3.06
CA TYR A 121 -5.51 -3.09 2.47
C TYR A 121 -5.43 -2.36 1.13
N LEU A 122 -4.64 -1.29 1.03
CA LEU A 122 -4.46 -0.57 -0.23
C LEU A 122 -3.79 -1.44 -1.29
N ASN A 123 -2.88 -2.32 -0.89
CA ASN A 123 -2.33 -3.31 -1.80
C ASN A 123 -3.40 -4.33 -2.24
N TRP A 124 -4.16 -4.88 -1.30
CA TRP A 124 -5.22 -5.85 -1.57
C TRP A 124 -6.31 -5.28 -2.49
N LYS A 125 -6.80 -4.08 -2.19
CA LYS A 125 -7.93 -3.48 -2.91
C LYS A 125 -7.53 -2.86 -4.24
N TYR A 126 -6.40 -2.17 -4.28
CA TYR A 126 -6.00 -1.33 -5.41
C TYR A 126 -4.71 -1.79 -6.11
N GLY A 127 -4.06 -2.84 -5.61
CA GLY A 127 -2.77 -3.28 -6.12
C GLY A 127 -1.63 -2.28 -5.86
N ALA A 128 -1.81 -1.34 -4.91
CA ALA A 128 -0.80 -0.36 -4.57
C ALA A 128 0.37 -1.05 -3.85
N ARG A 129 1.57 -0.94 -4.40
CA ARG A 129 2.77 -1.56 -3.81
C ARG A 129 3.54 -0.52 -3.02
N PHE A 130 3.86 -0.83 -1.76
CA PHE A 130 4.62 0.02 -0.86
C PHE A 130 5.91 -0.64 -0.42
N GLN A 131 6.99 0.16 -0.30
CA GLN A 131 8.19 -0.29 0.40
C GLN A 131 7.85 -0.50 1.88
N GLY A 132 8.34 -1.59 2.46
CA GLY A 132 8.05 -1.92 3.86
C GLY A 132 6.92 -2.92 4.06
N LEU A 133 6.03 -3.13 3.06
CA LEU A 133 5.07 -4.21 3.11
C LEU A 133 5.79 -5.55 2.99
N SER A 134 5.46 -6.51 3.86
CA SER A 134 6.03 -7.85 3.79
C SER A 134 5.49 -8.60 2.57
N ALA A 135 6.32 -9.43 1.94
CA ALA A 135 5.89 -10.25 0.80
C ALA A 135 4.72 -11.18 1.17
N ALA A 136 4.65 -11.60 2.44
CA ALA A 136 3.56 -12.43 2.95
C ALA A 136 2.22 -11.69 3.12
N ASP A 137 2.25 -10.36 3.13
CA ASP A 137 1.06 -9.49 3.28
C ASP A 137 0.72 -8.76 1.97
N MET A 138 1.52 -8.96 0.94
CA MET A 138 1.18 -8.52 -0.41
C MET A 138 0.30 -9.58 -1.09
N THR A 139 -0.86 -9.19 -1.55
CA THR A 139 -1.71 -10.01 -2.41
C THR A 139 -1.19 -9.94 -3.85
N ILE A 140 -1.06 -11.08 -4.48
CA ILE A 140 -0.64 -11.21 -5.88
C ILE A 140 -1.85 -11.07 -6.79
#